data_c661726f8fdfcb171c6de5645cb2a0dc
#
_entry.id   c661726f8fdfcb171c6de5645cb2a0dc
#
_cell.length_a   1.000
_cell.length_b   1.000
_cell.length_c   1.000
_cell.angle_alpha   90.00
_cell.angle_beta   90.00
_cell.angle_gamma   90.00
#
_symmetry.space_group_name_H-M   'P 1'
#
loop_
_entity.id
_entity.type
_entity.pdbx_description
1 polymer ?
#
loop_
_entity_poly.entity_id
_entity_poly.type
_entity_poly.pdbx_seq_one_letter_code
_entity_poly.pdbx_strand_id
1 'polypeptide(L)'
;MSRKIDIGMYLRRFAIGLAFFVFLAIALWLNLSVRTEQQFSLLAQSFLHGRLDFVGPPSGIWDDTTPYRDAHYWPLGPFPAVLLMPFQFVAGLSGKIFYQGYLQILLVVAVVFLGFRIARQIGYDREDAIYAAFGFTFASAFLGVALWPWSWYFSQVVTGVALFAAIFEMAGQRRAWLIGLLFAICLATRATAALGIIWFIGEVLFIREVSLPQKLRSIGLAILPCAIVFLLLLLYNYARFENPFEQGYANQIIPETAAAARNVGVLSLHHLPANLYAMFFASPVPVLRADGSPVLTFPFFAANPWGMGVFVTAPWLLCVFGLRYRDTTSRLILLTVIMIALPILLYYAVGYRQFGYRYSLDFLPFIWYAMLRNYREQRGGLSVTLKIAILVSAIWDFNLFAGHYLWHLT
;
A
#
# COMPACT_ATOMS: atom_id res chain seq x y z
N MET A 1 -20.96 -42.98 15.50
CA MET A 1 -19.63 -42.32 15.37
C MET A 1 -19.72 -40.92 15.96
N SER A 2 -19.27 -40.75 17.21
CA SER A 2 -19.22 -39.42 17.89
C SER A 2 -18.16 -38.57 17.20
N ARG A 3 -18.53 -37.48 16.52
CA ARG A 3 -17.58 -36.48 16.05
C ARG A 3 -16.94 -35.85 17.28
N LYS A 4 -15.69 -36.20 17.58
CA LYS A 4 -14.90 -35.45 18.58
C LYS A 4 -14.88 -33.99 18.16
N ILE A 5 -15.46 -33.12 18.97
CA ILE A 5 -15.47 -31.67 18.76
C ILE A 5 -13.99 -31.21 18.86
N ASP A 6 -13.44 -30.69 17.77
CA ASP A 6 -12.10 -30.08 17.78
C ASP A 6 -12.19 -28.67 18.40
N ILE A 7 -12.06 -28.62 19.72
CA ILE A 7 -12.07 -27.38 20.51
C ILE A 7 -11.01 -26.40 20.00
N GLY A 8 -9.84 -26.90 19.57
CA GLY A 8 -8.78 -26.05 19.03
C GLY A 8 -9.19 -25.32 17.73
N MET A 9 -9.98 -25.96 16.89
CA MET A 9 -10.51 -25.32 15.68
C MET A 9 -11.50 -24.19 16.04
N TYR A 10 -12.38 -24.40 17.01
CA TYR A 10 -13.33 -23.35 17.46
C TYR A 10 -12.64 -22.17 18.09
N LEU A 11 -11.62 -22.41 18.92
CA LEU A 11 -10.81 -21.35 19.53
C LEU A 11 -10.09 -20.50 18.48
N ARG A 12 -9.49 -21.12 17.46
CA ARG A 12 -8.82 -20.38 16.38
C ARG A 12 -9.80 -19.53 15.57
N ARG A 13 -10.99 -20.07 15.25
CA ARG A 13 -12.03 -19.31 14.52
C ARG A 13 -12.57 -18.16 15.34
N PHE A 14 -12.76 -18.36 16.63
CA PHE A 14 -13.16 -17.27 17.54
C PHE A 14 -12.07 -16.19 17.63
N ALA A 15 -10.82 -16.58 17.84
CA ALA A 15 -9.69 -15.64 17.96
C ALA A 15 -9.54 -14.76 16.70
N ILE A 16 -9.55 -15.35 15.51
CA ILE A 16 -9.43 -14.57 14.27
C ILE A 16 -10.66 -13.70 14.01
N GLY A 17 -11.87 -14.19 14.32
CA GLY A 17 -13.10 -13.40 14.20
C GLY A 17 -13.10 -12.19 15.13
N LEU A 18 -12.69 -12.38 16.39
CA LEU A 18 -12.53 -11.30 17.37
C LEU A 18 -11.45 -10.31 16.93
N ALA A 19 -10.30 -10.78 16.45
CA ALA A 19 -9.24 -9.93 15.93
C ALA A 19 -9.75 -9.06 14.77
N PHE A 20 -10.42 -9.64 13.78
CA PHE A 20 -11.02 -8.88 12.68
C PHE A 20 -12.00 -7.82 13.18
N PHE A 21 -12.89 -8.18 14.09
CA PHE A 21 -13.86 -7.24 14.66
C PHE A 21 -13.17 -6.06 15.34
N VAL A 22 -12.19 -6.34 16.22
CA VAL A 22 -11.47 -5.30 16.96
C VAL A 22 -10.72 -4.37 16.01
N PHE A 23 -9.93 -4.93 15.09
CA PHE A 23 -9.12 -4.12 14.17
C PHE A 23 -9.96 -3.29 13.19
N LEU A 24 -11.07 -3.86 12.67
CA LEU A 24 -11.99 -3.10 11.80
C LEU A 24 -12.73 -2.02 12.57
N ALA A 25 -13.10 -2.26 13.83
CA ALA A 25 -13.74 -1.24 14.67
C ALA A 25 -12.79 -0.07 14.95
N ILE A 26 -11.51 -0.36 15.25
CA ILE A 26 -10.47 0.66 15.43
C ILE A 26 -10.22 1.41 14.11
N ALA A 27 -10.11 0.69 12.99
CA ALA A 27 -9.95 1.30 11.68
C ALA A 27 -11.13 2.23 11.34
N LEU A 28 -12.37 1.78 11.58
CA LEU A 28 -13.56 2.60 11.40
C LEU A 28 -13.51 3.86 12.24
N TRP A 29 -13.22 3.72 13.55
CA TRP A 29 -13.15 4.85 14.46
C TRP A 29 -12.11 5.88 14.03
N LEU A 30 -10.87 5.46 13.73
CA LEU A 30 -9.79 6.36 13.32
C LEU A 30 -10.07 7.02 11.97
N ASN A 31 -10.55 6.26 10.99
CA ASN A 31 -10.88 6.81 9.66
C ASN A 31 -12.03 7.82 9.70
N LEU A 32 -12.96 7.70 10.65
CA LEU A 32 -14.04 8.67 10.84
C LEU A 32 -13.62 9.89 11.68
N SER A 33 -12.60 9.75 12.55
CA SER A 33 -12.19 10.78 13.51
C SER A 33 -11.07 11.66 13.00
N VAL A 34 -10.07 11.10 12.31
CA VAL A 34 -8.88 11.83 11.82
C VAL A 34 -9.23 12.67 10.59
N ARG A 35 -9.00 13.99 10.69
CA ARG A 35 -9.33 14.97 9.64
C ARG A 35 -8.13 15.82 9.22
N THR A 36 -6.94 15.48 9.70
CA THR A 36 -5.68 16.12 9.28
C THR A 36 -5.17 15.50 7.98
N GLU A 37 -4.35 16.25 7.26
CA GLU A 37 -3.66 15.76 6.03
C GLU A 37 -4.64 15.25 4.95
N GLN A 38 -5.65 16.09 4.61
CA GLN A 38 -6.74 15.75 3.69
C GLN A 38 -6.53 16.30 2.28
N GLN A 39 -5.30 16.29 1.76
CA GLN A 39 -4.93 16.91 0.49
C GLN A 39 -5.76 16.38 -0.68
N PHE A 40 -6.08 15.08 -0.75
CA PHE A 40 -6.91 14.55 -1.83
C PHE A 40 -8.37 14.99 -1.75
N SER A 41 -8.93 15.15 -0.55
CA SER A 41 -10.28 15.70 -0.37
C SER A 41 -10.36 17.15 -0.87
N LEU A 42 -9.36 17.96 -0.54
CA LEU A 42 -9.27 19.36 -0.96
C LEU A 42 -8.95 19.49 -2.44
N LEU A 43 -8.07 18.65 -2.97
CA LEU A 43 -7.76 18.61 -4.41
C LEU A 43 -9.00 18.20 -5.24
N ALA A 44 -9.80 17.23 -4.76
CA ALA A 44 -11.06 16.86 -5.40
C ALA A 44 -12.04 18.03 -5.43
N GLN A 45 -12.07 18.86 -4.35
CA GLN A 45 -12.85 20.09 -4.33
C GLN A 45 -12.32 21.11 -5.34
N SER A 46 -11.01 21.29 -5.43
CA SER A 46 -10.38 22.14 -6.46
C SER A 46 -10.76 21.70 -7.87
N PHE A 47 -10.68 20.40 -8.17
CA PHE A 47 -11.08 19.85 -9.47
C PHE A 47 -12.53 20.15 -9.85
N LEU A 48 -13.46 20.07 -8.89
CA LEU A 48 -14.87 20.42 -9.12
C LEU A 48 -15.08 21.91 -9.46
N HIS A 49 -14.12 22.77 -9.10
CA HIS A 49 -14.11 24.19 -9.47
C HIS A 49 -13.21 24.50 -10.67
N GLY A 50 -12.77 23.49 -11.43
CA GLY A 50 -11.91 23.64 -12.61
C GLY A 50 -10.48 24.08 -12.29
N ARG A 51 -10.00 23.88 -11.06
CA ARG A 51 -8.65 24.24 -10.58
C ARG A 51 -7.81 22.99 -10.38
N LEU A 52 -6.50 23.11 -10.62
CA LEU A 52 -5.52 22.02 -10.39
C LEU A 52 -4.64 22.26 -9.16
N ASP A 53 -4.74 23.44 -8.55
CA ASP A 53 -4.01 23.91 -7.38
C ASP A 53 -4.90 23.94 -6.12
N PHE A 54 -4.29 24.10 -4.96
CA PHE A 54 -5.00 24.33 -3.70
C PHE A 54 -5.41 25.81 -3.54
N VAL A 55 -6.62 26.04 -3.03
CA VAL A 55 -7.13 27.39 -2.71
C VAL A 55 -6.46 27.96 -1.46
N GLY A 56 -6.01 27.09 -0.54
CA GLY A 56 -5.33 27.44 0.72
C GLY A 56 -4.49 26.27 1.21
N PRO A 57 -3.64 26.46 2.23
CA PRO A 57 -2.75 25.42 2.73
C PRO A 57 -3.53 24.21 3.26
N PRO A 58 -3.33 23.01 2.70
CA PRO A 58 -4.19 21.86 2.96
C PRO A 58 -4.06 21.29 4.38
N SER A 59 -2.96 21.55 5.07
CA SER A 59 -2.71 21.13 6.45
C SER A 59 -2.48 22.32 7.41
N GLY A 60 -2.93 23.52 7.01
CA GLY A 60 -2.66 24.77 7.74
C GLY A 60 -1.33 25.42 7.37
N ILE A 61 -0.44 24.68 6.77
CA ILE A 61 0.85 25.11 6.19
C ILE A 61 1.01 24.50 4.80
N TRP A 62 1.97 25.01 4.03
CA TRP A 62 2.20 24.55 2.65
C TRP A 62 3.15 23.33 2.53
N ASP A 63 3.38 22.62 3.63
CA ASP A 63 4.23 21.42 3.64
C ASP A 63 3.77 20.40 2.61
N ASP A 64 4.74 19.69 2.04
CA ASP A 64 4.56 18.66 1.01
C ASP A 64 3.88 19.12 -0.27
N THR A 65 3.56 20.40 -0.42
CA THR A 65 3.06 20.98 -1.67
C THR A 65 4.21 21.45 -2.56
N THR A 66 3.92 21.64 -3.83
CA THR A 66 4.88 22.13 -4.81
C THR A 66 4.48 23.52 -5.27
N PRO A 67 5.24 24.58 -4.90
CA PRO A 67 5.00 25.92 -5.39
C PRO A 67 5.42 26.01 -6.87
N TYR A 68 4.56 26.65 -7.67
CA TYR A 68 4.89 27.05 -9.03
C TYR A 68 4.12 28.33 -9.36
N ARG A 69 4.85 29.43 -9.69
CA ARG A 69 4.28 30.78 -9.78
C ARG A 69 3.53 31.13 -8.49
N ASP A 70 2.30 31.62 -8.56
CA ASP A 70 1.48 32.04 -7.41
C ASP A 70 0.56 30.90 -6.91
N ALA A 71 0.82 29.64 -7.26
CA ALA A 71 -0.02 28.50 -6.95
C ALA A 71 0.76 27.37 -6.27
N HIS A 72 0.05 26.54 -5.51
CA HIS A 72 0.59 25.35 -4.84
C HIS A 72 -0.13 24.09 -5.30
N TYR A 73 0.62 23.12 -5.74
CA TYR A 73 0.14 21.88 -6.34
C TYR A 73 0.47 20.65 -5.49
N TRP A 74 -0.33 19.60 -5.67
CA TRP A 74 -0.05 18.30 -5.04
C TRP A 74 0.83 17.44 -5.95
N PRO A 75 2.01 16.97 -5.49
CA PRO A 75 2.94 16.22 -6.36
C PRO A 75 2.54 14.76 -6.60
N LEU A 76 1.67 14.18 -5.75
CA LEU A 76 1.21 12.81 -5.94
C LEU A 76 0.24 12.69 -7.12
N GLY A 77 0.09 11.46 -7.63
CA GLY A 77 -0.84 11.17 -8.72
C GLY A 77 -2.28 11.61 -8.42
N PRO A 78 -3.03 12.14 -9.40
CA PRO A 78 -4.33 12.78 -9.20
C PRO A 78 -5.50 11.81 -8.99
N PHE A 79 -5.35 10.51 -9.31
CA PHE A 79 -6.48 9.58 -9.31
C PHE A 79 -7.23 9.48 -7.96
N PRO A 80 -6.58 9.47 -6.77
CA PRO A 80 -7.33 9.46 -5.51
C PRO A 80 -8.25 10.67 -5.34
N ALA A 81 -7.86 11.86 -5.86
CA ALA A 81 -8.74 13.02 -5.86
C ALA A 81 -9.90 12.85 -6.85
N VAL A 82 -9.63 12.32 -8.05
CA VAL A 82 -10.68 12.01 -9.04
C VAL A 82 -11.70 11.02 -8.46
N LEU A 83 -11.23 9.99 -7.75
CA LEU A 83 -12.09 9.02 -7.07
C LEU A 83 -12.99 9.67 -6.00
N LEU A 84 -12.53 10.73 -5.35
CA LEU A 84 -13.28 11.47 -4.33
C LEU A 84 -14.26 12.49 -4.91
N MET A 85 -14.12 12.93 -6.18
CA MET A 85 -14.95 13.99 -6.77
C MET A 85 -16.48 13.74 -6.64
N PRO A 86 -17.04 12.55 -6.93
CA PRO A 86 -18.48 12.33 -6.77
C PRO A 86 -18.97 12.56 -5.34
N PHE A 87 -18.18 12.14 -4.36
CA PHE A 87 -18.51 12.30 -2.93
C PHE A 87 -18.37 13.76 -2.48
N GLN A 88 -17.33 14.46 -2.97
CA GLN A 88 -17.16 15.90 -2.72
C GLN A 88 -18.28 16.72 -3.36
N PHE A 89 -18.73 16.37 -4.56
CA PHE A 89 -19.86 17.03 -5.19
C PHE A 89 -21.12 16.94 -4.32
N VAL A 90 -21.46 15.72 -3.86
CA VAL A 90 -22.64 15.50 -3.00
C VAL A 90 -22.49 16.23 -1.65
N ALA A 91 -21.33 16.16 -1.00
CA ALA A 91 -21.09 16.85 0.26
C ALA A 91 -21.13 18.38 0.09
N GLY A 92 -20.61 18.89 -1.02
CA GLY A 92 -20.62 20.31 -1.38
C GLY A 92 -22.01 20.91 -1.52
N LEU A 93 -23.03 20.12 -1.91
CA LEU A 93 -24.42 20.57 -1.95
C LEU A 93 -24.95 21.02 -0.57
N SER A 94 -24.35 20.53 0.50
CA SER A 94 -24.67 20.92 1.89
C SER A 94 -23.58 21.78 2.55
N GLY A 95 -22.65 22.34 1.77
CA GLY A 95 -21.54 23.16 2.27
C GLY A 95 -20.51 22.37 3.11
N LYS A 96 -20.46 21.04 2.99
CA LYS A 96 -19.58 20.17 3.77
C LYS A 96 -18.44 19.64 2.92
N ILE A 97 -17.35 19.20 3.58
CA ILE A 97 -16.24 18.50 2.97
C ILE A 97 -16.39 16.99 3.23
N PHE A 98 -16.22 16.18 2.19
CA PHE A 98 -16.12 14.74 2.33
C PHE A 98 -14.68 14.35 2.62
N TYR A 99 -14.39 13.90 3.83
CA TYR A 99 -13.05 13.48 4.22
C TYR A 99 -12.69 12.13 3.62
N GLN A 100 -11.47 12.00 3.10
CA GLN A 100 -10.99 10.77 2.42
C GLN A 100 -11.04 9.53 3.31
N GLY A 101 -10.94 9.67 4.63
CA GLY A 101 -11.10 8.57 5.59
C GLY A 101 -12.45 7.85 5.49
N TYR A 102 -13.51 8.55 5.11
CA TYR A 102 -14.84 7.93 4.94
C TYR A 102 -14.86 6.91 3.79
N LEU A 103 -14.08 7.16 2.73
CA LEU A 103 -13.94 6.20 1.65
C LEU A 103 -12.86 5.16 1.97
N GLN A 104 -11.78 5.56 2.67
CA GLN A 104 -10.66 4.67 2.97
C GLN A 104 -11.08 3.41 3.69
N ILE A 105 -11.99 3.48 4.67
CA ILE A 105 -12.44 2.29 5.38
C ILE A 105 -13.12 1.28 4.44
N LEU A 106 -13.89 1.74 3.46
CA LEU A 106 -14.49 0.88 2.45
C LEU A 106 -13.43 0.23 1.55
N LEU A 107 -12.38 0.98 1.21
CA LEU A 107 -11.27 0.47 0.42
C LEU A 107 -10.42 -0.54 1.22
N VAL A 108 -10.23 -0.35 2.52
CA VAL A 108 -9.59 -1.33 3.41
C VAL A 108 -10.40 -2.64 3.44
N VAL A 109 -11.72 -2.54 3.60
CA VAL A 109 -12.61 -3.71 3.52
C VAL A 109 -12.51 -4.39 2.15
N ALA A 110 -12.37 -3.63 1.06
CA ALA A 110 -12.16 -4.18 -0.27
C ALA A 110 -10.83 -4.95 -0.39
N VAL A 111 -9.73 -4.46 0.21
CA VAL A 111 -8.44 -5.19 0.26
C VAL A 111 -8.59 -6.50 1.03
N VAL A 112 -9.25 -6.48 2.21
CA VAL A 112 -9.54 -7.70 2.99
C VAL A 112 -10.35 -8.69 2.15
N PHE A 113 -11.42 -8.22 1.51
CA PHE A 113 -12.28 -9.07 0.69
C PHE A 113 -11.54 -9.68 -0.51
N LEU A 114 -10.79 -8.87 -1.24
CA LEU A 114 -9.98 -9.33 -2.37
C LEU A 114 -8.90 -10.31 -1.92
N GLY A 115 -8.21 -10.02 -0.81
CA GLY A 115 -7.23 -10.93 -0.23
C GLY A 115 -7.83 -12.29 0.13
N PHE A 116 -9.00 -12.28 0.77
CA PHE A 116 -9.76 -13.51 1.05
C PHE A 116 -10.11 -14.26 -0.25
N ARG A 117 -10.63 -13.55 -1.28
CA ARG A 117 -11.00 -14.15 -2.55
C ARG A 117 -9.81 -14.74 -3.30
N ILE A 118 -8.65 -14.06 -3.29
CA ILE A 118 -7.40 -14.56 -3.88
C ILE A 118 -6.93 -15.85 -3.17
N ALA A 119 -6.91 -15.85 -1.83
CA ALA A 119 -6.54 -17.04 -1.08
C ALA A 119 -7.49 -18.22 -1.36
N ARG A 120 -8.80 -17.97 -1.46
CA ARG A 120 -9.79 -18.98 -1.88
C ARG A 120 -9.53 -19.49 -3.29
N GLN A 121 -9.14 -18.61 -4.21
CA GLN A 121 -8.82 -18.95 -5.61
C GLN A 121 -7.54 -19.80 -5.73
N ILE A 122 -6.55 -19.58 -4.83
CA ILE A 122 -5.35 -20.44 -4.71
C ILE A 122 -5.71 -21.84 -4.19
N GLY A 123 -6.88 -22.01 -3.55
CA GLY A 123 -7.36 -23.30 -3.02
C GLY A 123 -7.28 -23.44 -1.50
N TYR A 124 -7.03 -22.36 -0.75
CA TYR A 124 -7.10 -22.37 0.70
C TYR A 124 -8.54 -22.61 1.18
N ASP A 125 -8.72 -23.23 2.33
CA ASP A 125 -10.03 -23.30 2.98
C ASP A 125 -10.48 -21.93 3.50
N ARG A 126 -11.69 -21.85 4.06
CA ARG A 126 -12.23 -20.57 4.54
C ARG A 126 -11.44 -19.97 5.69
N GLU A 127 -10.98 -20.82 6.61
CA GLU A 127 -10.22 -20.37 7.77
C GLU A 127 -8.85 -19.82 7.37
N ASP A 128 -8.09 -20.57 6.57
CA ASP A 128 -6.78 -20.14 6.06
C ASP A 128 -6.88 -18.85 5.24
N ALA A 129 -7.91 -18.73 4.40
CA ALA A 129 -8.12 -17.53 3.60
C ALA A 129 -8.42 -16.29 4.46
N ILE A 130 -9.13 -16.45 5.59
CA ILE A 130 -9.33 -15.38 6.56
C ILE A 130 -8.01 -14.97 7.20
N TYR A 131 -7.19 -15.93 7.66
CA TYR A 131 -5.87 -15.63 8.22
C TYR A 131 -4.94 -14.97 7.21
N ALA A 132 -4.95 -15.40 5.95
CA ALA A 132 -4.12 -14.81 4.90
C ALA A 132 -4.49 -13.34 4.63
N ALA A 133 -5.80 -13.02 4.54
CA ALA A 133 -6.29 -11.65 4.34
C ALA A 133 -5.99 -10.77 5.56
N PHE A 134 -6.24 -11.28 6.77
CA PHE A 134 -5.92 -10.60 8.02
C PHE A 134 -4.42 -10.31 8.15
N GLY A 135 -3.57 -11.30 7.85
CA GLY A 135 -2.12 -11.17 7.93
C GLY A 135 -1.60 -10.04 7.05
N PHE A 136 -2.06 -9.93 5.81
CA PHE A 136 -1.68 -8.81 4.96
C PHE A 136 -2.16 -7.47 5.51
N THR A 137 -3.43 -7.39 5.94
CA THR A 137 -4.05 -6.10 6.26
C THR A 137 -3.63 -5.56 7.62
N PHE A 138 -3.52 -6.42 8.64
CA PHE A 138 -3.34 -6.01 10.03
C PHE A 138 -2.09 -6.54 10.71
N ALA A 139 -1.30 -7.37 10.03
CA ALA A 139 -0.03 -7.90 10.53
C ALA A 139 1.11 -7.62 9.53
N SER A 140 1.14 -6.41 8.99
CA SER A 140 2.19 -5.93 8.08
C SER A 140 2.25 -4.40 8.07
N ALA A 141 3.13 -3.83 7.28
CA ALA A 141 3.20 -2.38 7.04
C ALA A 141 1.86 -1.78 6.56
N PHE A 142 0.91 -2.59 6.05
CA PHE A 142 -0.41 -2.13 5.63
C PHE A 142 -1.28 -1.68 6.80
N LEU A 143 -1.04 -2.15 8.03
CA LEU A 143 -1.75 -1.71 9.23
C LEU A 143 -1.77 -0.19 9.34
N GLY A 144 -0.61 0.46 9.21
CA GLY A 144 -0.52 1.91 9.35
C GLY A 144 -1.42 2.66 8.38
N VAL A 145 -1.42 2.23 7.10
CA VAL A 145 -2.25 2.86 6.06
C VAL A 145 -3.73 2.46 6.16
N ALA A 146 -4.05 1.33 6.75
CA ALA A 146 -5.43 0.92 7.00
C ALA A 146 -6.08 1.72 8.13
N LEU A 147 -5.30 2.05 9.18
CA LEU A 147 -5.80 2.73 10.37
C LEU A 147 -5.83 4.25 10.22
N TRP A 148 -4.88 4.86 9.49
CA TRP A 148 -4.69 6.31 9.47
C TRP A 148 -4.95 6.91 8.09
N PRO A 149 -5.94 7.82 7.90
CA PRO A 149 -6.36 8.29 6.59
C PRO A 149 -5.62 9.55 6.09
N TRP A 150 -4.33 9.67 6.30
CA TRP A 150 -3.54 10.73 5.69
C TRP A 150 -3.41 10.51 4.17
N SER A 151 -3.20 11.57 3.42
CA SER A 151 -3.19 11.52 1.96
C SER A 151 -2.18 10.54 1.37
N TRP A 152 -0.96 10.48 1.92
CA TRP A 152 0.03 9.47 1.48
C TRP A 152 -0.45 8.04 1.72
N TYR A 153 -1.22 7.80 2.80
CA TYR A 153 -1.75 6.49 3.16
C TYR A 153 -2.98 6.17 2.34
N PHE A 154 -3.85 7.15 2.12
CA PHE A 154 -5.01 6.99 1.25
C PHE A 154 -4.59 6.57 -0.17
N SER A 155 -3.54 7.21 -0.74
CA SER A 155 -3.00 6.80 -2.04
C SER A 155 -2.52 5.35 -2.06
N GLN A 156 -1.94 4.86 -0.96
CA GLN A 156 -1.49 3.46 -0.86
C GLN A 156 -2.64 2.48 -0.71
N VAL A 157 -3.71 2.85 0.01
CA VAL A 157 -4.91 2.01 0.10
C VAL A 157 -5.61 1.92 -1.26
N VAL A 158 -5.75 3.04 -1.99
CA VAL A 158 -6.27 3.06 -3.37
C VAL A 158 -5.44 2.16 -4.29
N THR A 159 -4.11 2.30 -4.24
CA THR A 159 -3.18 1.45 -4.99
C THR A 159 -3.30 -0.02 -4.57
N GLY A 160 -3.40 -0.28 -3.27
CA GLY A 160 -3.58 -1.62 -2.72
C GLY A 160 -4.82 -2.32 -3.28
N VAL A 161 -5.96 -1.64 -3.34
CA VAL A 161 -7.18 -2.18 -3.96
C VAL A 161 -6.94 -2.52 -5.43
N ALA A 162 -6.31 -1.62 -6.20
CA ALA A 162 -6.03 -1.84 -7.62
C ALA A 162 -5.07 -3.04 -7.82
N LEU A 163 -4.02 -3.16 -7.00
CA LEU A 163 -3.07 -4.28 -7.05
C LEU A 163 -3.73 -5.61 -6.69
N PHE A 164 -4.53 -5.65 -5.60
CA PHE A 164 -5.25 -6.88 -5.24
C PHE A 164 -6.28 -7.27 -6.29
N ALA A 165 -7.00 -6.31 -6.87
CA ALA A 165 -7.91 -6.57 -7.98
C ALA A 165 -7.16 -7.08 -9.23
N ALA A 166 -5.99 -6.52 -9.55
CA ALA A 166 -5.15 -6.99 -10.65
C ALA A 166 -4.65 -8.42 -10.39
N ILE A 167 -4.16 -8.73 -9.19
CA ILE A 167 -3.74 -10.09 -8.81
C ILE A 167 -4.90 -11.06 -8.90
N PHE A 168 -6.09 -10.68 -8.39
CA PHE A 168 -7.30 -11.50 -8.48
C PHE A 168 -7.67 -11.81 -9.93
N GLU A 169 -7.63 -10.79 -10.80
CA GLU A 169 -7.93 -10.96 -12.22
C GLU A 169 -6.87 -11.81 -12.94
N MET A 170 -5.60 -11.63 -12.62
CA MET A 170 -4.49 -12.43 -13.16
C MET A 170 -4.54 -13.89 -12.73
N ALA A 171 -4.93 -14.15 -11.49
CA ALA A 171 -5.11 -15.51 -10.97
C ALA A 171 -6.40 -16.19 -11.52
N GLY A 172 -7.31 -15.43 -12.14
CA GLY A 172 -8.63 -15.88 -12.59
C GLY A 172 -8.83 -15.77 -14.11
N GLN A 173 -9.68 -14.82 -14.50
CA GLN A 173 -10.16 -14.69 -15.89
C GLN A 173 -9.16 -14.08 -16.86
N ARG A 174 -8.13 -13.38 -16.36
CA ARG A 174 -7.04 -12.79 -17.15
C ARG A 174 -7.51 -11.82 -18.25
N ARG A 175 -8.57 -11.04 -17.98
CA ARG A 175 -9.07 -10.03 -18.91
C ARG A 175 -8.05 -8.91 -19.08
N ALA A 176 -7.32 -8.93 -20.19
CA ALA A 176 -6.17 -8.06 -20.45
C ALA A 176 -6.51 -6.56 -20.30
N TRP A 177 -7.66 -6.11 -20.83
CA TRP A 177 -8.10 -4.71 -20.73
C TRP A 177 -8.34 -4.28 -19.26
N LEU A 178 -8.91 -5.17 -18.42
CA LEU A 178 -9.18 -4.87 -17.02
C LEU A 178 -7.88 -4.84 -16.21
N ILE A 179 -6.97 -5.78 -16.44
CA ILE A 179 -5.62 -5.76 -15.86
C ILE A 179 -4.92 -4.46 -16.21
N GLY A 180 -4.96 -4.05 -17.48
CA GLY A 180 -4.41 -2.78 -17.92
C GLY A 180 -5.04 -1.56 -17.25
N LEU A 181 -6.36 -1.54 -17.10
CA LEU A 181 -7.08 -0.48 -16.39
C LEU A 181 -6.65 -0.37 -14.91
N LEU A 182 -6.49 -1.51 -14.23
CA LEU A 182 -6.06 -1.55 -12.83
C LEU A 182 -4.62 -1.04 -12.67
N PHE A 183 -3.71 -1.38 -13.59
CA PHE A 183 -2.36 -0.82 -13.58
C PHE A 183 -2.32 0.65 -14.04
N ALA A 184 -3.24 1.09 -14.88
CA ALA A 184 -3.41 2.51 -15.21
C ALA A 184 -3.88 3.33 -13.98
N ILE A 185 -4.75 2.77 -13.15
CA ILE A 185 -5.11 3.35 -11.83
C ILE A 185 -3.86 3.44 -10.93
N CYS A 186 -3.04 2.38 -10.87
CA CYS A 186 -1.77 2.43 -10.15
C CYS A 186 -0.88 3.56 -10.71
N LEU A 187 -0.74 3.69 -12.03
CA LEU A 187 0.06 4.73 -12.67
C LEU A 187 -0.38 6.14 -12.27
N ALA A 188 -1.70 6.39 -12.25
CA ALA A 188 -2.28 7.68 -11.87
C ALA A 188 -2.32 7.93 -10.35
N THR A 189 -1.86 6.96 -9.53
CA THR A 189 -1.83 7.06 -8.07
C THR A 189 -0.39 6.97 -7.56
N ARG A 190 0.30 5.87 -7.89
CA ARG A 190 1.68 5.54 -7.50
C ARG A 190 2.37 4.83 -8.67
N ALA A 191 3.14 5.58 -9.44
CA ALA A 191 3.70 5.11 -10.71
C ALA A 191 4.56 3.83 -10.59
N THR A 192 5.27 3.64 -9.47
CA THR A 192 6.09 2.45 -9.20
C THR A 192 5.26 1.17 -9.19
N ALA A 193 4.07 1.20 -8.62
CA ALA A 193 3.16 0.05 -8.56
C ALA A 193 2.63 -0.38 -9.94
N ALA A 194 2.59 0.55 -10.91
CA ALA A 194 2.17 0.23 -12.28
C ALA A 194 3.12 -0.74 -12.99
N LEU A 195 4.38 -0.82 -12.57
CA LEU A 195 5.34 -1.82 -13.07
C LEU A 195 4.90 -3.26 -12.79
N GLY A 196 3.90 -3.46 -11.94
CA GLY A 196 3.25 -4.76 -11.74
C GLY A 196 2.70 -5.39 -13.02
N ILE A 197 2.43 -4.60 -14.07
CA ILE A 197 2.00 -5.08 -15.39
C ILE A 197 3.05 -6.00 -16.05
N ILE A 198 4.32 -5.90 -15.63
CA ILE A 198 5.43 -6.75 -16.15
C ILE A 198 5.13 -8.23 -15.93
N TRP A 199 4.53 -8.59 -14.79
CA TRP A 199 4.11 -9.97 -14.56
C TRP A 199 3.12 -10.45 -15.61
N PHE A 200 2.07 -9.68 -15.92
CA PHE A 200 1.10 -10.05 -16.95
C PHE A 200 1.74 -10.19 -18.33
N ILE A 201 2.55 -9.22 -18.74
CA ILE A 201 3.25 -9.24 -20.03
C ILE A 201 4.16 -10.47 -20.10
N GLY A 202 4.93 -10.74 -19.05
CA GLY A 202 5.79 -11.91 -18.97
C GLY A 202 5.01 -13.23 -19.12
N GLU A 203 3.91 -13.40 -18.39
CA GLU A 203 3.09 -14.60 -18.52
C GLU A 203 2.51 -14.76 -19.92
N VAL A 204 2.01 -13.71 -20.56
CA VAL A 204 1.50 -13.78 -21.93
C VAL A 204 2.60 -14.19 -22.93
N LEU A 205 3.82 -13.69 -22.74
CA LEU A 205 4.96 -14.05 -23.60
C LEU A 205 5.37 -15.51 -23.45
N PHE A 206 5.33 -16.05 -22.23
CA PHE A 206 5.75 -17.41 -21.94
C PHE A 206 4.67 -18.48 -22.17
N ILE A 207 3.40 -18.11 -22.42
CA ILE A 207 2.37 -19.08 -22.83
C ILE A 207 2.71 -19.61 -24.22
N ARG A 208 2.99 -20.92 -24.31
CA ARG A 208 3.41 -21.55 -25.57
C ARG A 208 2.26 -21.82 -26.55
N GLU A 209 1.07 -22.05 -26.07
CA GLU A 209 -0.11 -22.53 -26.82
C GLU A 209 -0.88 -21.39 -27.53
N VAL A 210 -0.43 -20.15 -27.43
CA VAL A 210 -1.12 -18.98 -27.97
C VAL A 210 -0.30 -18.39 -29.13
N SER A 211 -0.94 -18.09 -30.25
CA SER A 211 -0.30 -17.50 -31.43
C SER A 211 0.25 -16.09 -31.15
N LEU A 212 1.29 -15.69 -31.88
CA LEU A 212 1.90 -14.37 -31.74
C LEU A 212 0.89 -13.20 -31.90
N PRO A 213 -0.03 -13.21 -32.89
CA PRO A 213 -1.05 -12.14 -33.00
C PRO A 213 -1.95 -12.05 -31.76
N GLN A 214 -2.33 -13.19 -31.16
CA GLN A 214 -3.14 -13.20 -29.93
C GLN A 214 -2.36 -12.67 -28.72
N LYS A 215 -1.06 -13.00 -28.60
CA LYS A 215 -0.18 -12.41 -27.58
C LYS A 215 -0.09 -10.91 -27.72
N LEU A 216 0.19 -10.40 -28.93
CA LEU A 216 0.30 -8.98 -29.20
C LEU A 216 -1.03 -8.25 -28.92
N ARG A 217 -2.18 -8.84 -29.30
CA ARG A 217 -3.50 -8.31 -28.98
C ARG A 217 -3.71 -8.20 -27.47
N SER A 218 -3.38 -9.24 -26.69
CA SER A 218 -3.53 -9.24 -25.23
C SER A 218 -2.63 -8.20 -24.56
N ILE A 219 -1.38 -8.09 -25.00
CA ILE A 219 -0.44 -7.08 -24.51
C ILE A 219 -0.93 -5.67 -24.87
N GLY A 220 -1.37 -5.45 -26.12
CA GLY A 220 -1.91 -4.17 -26.57
C GLY A 220 -3.14 -3.75 -25.76
N LEU A 221 -4.08 -4.67 -25.49
CA LEU A 221 -5.26 -4.39 -24.65
C LEU A 221 -4.89 -4.04 -23.21
N ALA A 222 -3.80 -4.60 -22.68
CA ALA A 222 -3.34 -4.27 -21.33
C ALA A 222 -2.56 -2.94 -21.29
N ILE A 223 -1.75 -2.66 -22.30
CA ILE A 223 -0.94 -1.44 -22.36
C ILE A 223 -1.78 -0.21 -22.69
N LEU A 224 -2.83 -0.34 -23.50
CA LEU A 224 -3.64 0.78 -23.97
C LEU A 224 -4.20 1.68 -22.86
N PRO A 225 -4.83 1.16 -21.79
CA PRO A 225 -5.28 2.00 -20.68
C PRO A 225 -4.12 2.73 -19.99
N CYS A 226 -2.98 2.07 -19.81
CA CYS A 226 -1.79 2.69 -19.23
C CYS A 226 -1.24 3.81 -20.12
N ALA A 227 -1.20 3.61 -21.43
CA ALA A 227 -0.75 4.62 -22.39
C ALA A 227 -1.68 5.84 -22.39
N ILE A 228 -3.00 5.63 -22.37
CA ILE A 228 -3.98 6.71 -22.28
C ILE A 228 -3.77 7.52 -21.00
N VAL A 229 -3.67 6.85 -19.85
CA VAL A 229 -3.47 7.52 -18.57
C VAL A 229 -2.11 8.21 -18.51
N PHE A 230 -1.07 7.63 -19.08
CA PHE A 230 0.24 8.29 -19.17
C PHE A 230 0.16 9.61 -19.96
N LEU A 231 -0.51 9.62 -21.11
CA LEU A 231 -0.73 10.86 -21.89
C LEU A 231 -1.56 11.88 -21.11
N LEU A 232 -2.59 11.45 -20.39
CA LEU A 232 -3.37 12.33 -19.51
C LEU A 232 -2.53 12.93 -18.38
N LEU A 233 -1.60 12.15 -17.81
CA LEU A 233 -0.66 12.66 -16.79
C LEU A 233 0.34 13.65 -17.38
N LEU A 234 0.82 13.46 -18.60
CA LEU A 234 1.66 14.46 -19.29
C LEU A 234 0.92 15.78 -19.51
N LEU A 235 -0.35 15.72 -19.94
CA LEU A 235 -1.21 16.90 -20.07
C LEU A 235 -1.48 17.57 -18.72
N TYR A 236 -1.76 16.79 -17.67
CA TYR A 236 -1.96 17.28 -16.31
C TYR A 236 -0.71 17.98 -15.76
N ASN A 237 0.47 17.42 -16.02
CA ASN A 237 1.73 18.03 -15.61
C ASN A 237 1.99 19.33 -16.40
N TYR A 238 1.77 19.31 -17.72
CA TYR A 238 1.92 20.51 -18.55
C TYR A 238 0.99 21.64 -18.09
N ALA A 239 -0.26 21.32 -17.77
CA ALA A 239 -1.23 22.32 -17.29
C ALA A 239 -0.85 22.92 -15.92
N ARG A 240 -0.07 22.22 -15.08
CA ARG A 240 0.39 22.71 -13.77
C ARG A 240 1.73 23.45 -13.86
N PHE A 241 2.67 22.93 -14.65
CA PHE A 241 4.08 23.30 -14.61
C PHE A 241 4.66 23.75 -15.97
N GLU A 242 3.83 23.82 -17.02
CA GLU A 242 4.26 24.10 -18.40
C GLU A 242 5.35 23.12 -18.90
N ASN A 243 5.53 22.02 -18.20
CA ASN A 243 6.45 20.94 -18.53
C ASN A 243 5.76 19.59 -18.32
N PRO A 244 5.55 18.78 -19.37
CA PRO A 244 4.85 17.50 -19.26
C PRO A 244 5.58 16.47 -18.37
N PHE A 245 6.89 16.62 -18.19
CA PHE A 245 7.71 15.70 -17.42
C PHE A 245 7.92 16.15 -15.96
N GLU A 246 7.50 17.38 -15.58
CA GLU A 246 7.59 17.86 -14.21
C GLU A 246 6.42 17.32 -13.38
N GLN A 247 6.71 16.54 -12.35
CA GLN A 247 5.71 15.98 -11.45
C GLN A 247 5.53 16.81 -10.17
N GLY A 248 6.46 17.74 -9.91
CA GLY A 248 6.45 18.60 -8.75
C GLY A 248 7.41 18.17 -7.64
N TYR A 249 7.98 16.97 -7.68
CA TYR A 249 8.88 16.51 -6.60
C TYR A 249 10.17 17.31 -6.48
N ALA A 250 10.68 17.88 -7.57
CA ALA A 250 11.92 18.64 -7.55
C ALA A 250 11.82 19.90 -6.68
N ASN A 251 10.66 20.54 -6.66
CA ASN A 251 10.41 21.80 -5.96
C ASN A 251 9.46 21.66 -4.76
N GLN A 252 9.16 20.42 -4.33
CA GLN A 252 8.28 20.17 -3.20
C GLN A 252 8.84 20.80 -1.92
N ILE A 253 7.99 21.47 -1.14
CA ILE A 253 8.32 21.99 0.20
C ILE A 253 8.44 20.80 1.15
N ILE A 254 9.63 20.53 1.60
CA ILE A 254 9.95 19.40 2.50
C ILE A 254 10.97 19.87 3.55
N PRO A 255 11.11 19.17 4.68
CA PRO A 255 12.12 19.48 5.67
C PRO A 255 13.54 19.55 5.05
N GLU A 256 14.38 20.43 5.60
CA GLU A 256 15.73 20.71 5.08
C GLU A 256 16.59 19.45 4.94
N THR A 257 16.49 18.53 5.89
CA THR A 257 17.19 17.23 5.85
C THR A 257 16.80 16.37 4.65
N ALA A 258 15.53 16.37 4.27
CA ALA A 258 15.04 15.65 3.10
C ALA A 258 15.41 16.41 1.80
N ALA A 259 15.43 17.76 1.83
CA ALA A 259 15.89 18.57 0.72
C ALA A 259 17.38 18.34 0.41
N ALA A 260 18.21 18.20 1.44
CA ALA A 260 19.65 17.87 1.27
C ALA A 260 19.84 16.51 0.56
N ALA A 261 19.06 15.50 0.92
CA ALA A 261 19.08 14.21 0.20
C ALA A 261 18.62 14.37 -1.26
N ARG A 262 17.53 15.12 -1.52
CA ARG A 262 17.01 15.38 -2.86
C ARG A 262 18.03 16.12 -3.77
N ASN A 263 18.88 16.99 -3.21
CA ASN A 263 19.90 17.72 -3.95
C ASN A 263 20.98 16.81 -4.57
N VAL A 264 21.14 15.57 -4.06
CA VAL A 264 21.99 14.54 -4.67
C VAL A 264 21.31 13.92 -5.91
N GLY A 265 20.01 14.15 -6.09
CA GLY A 265 19.17 13.64 -7.16
C GLY A 265 17.93 12.95 -6.62
N VAL A 266 16.80 13.12 -7.31
CA VAL A 266 15.52 12.46 -6.93
C VAL A 266 15.67 10.93 -6.96
N LEU A 267 16.41 10.42 -7.95
CA LEU A 267 16.81 9.01 -8.07
C LEU A 267 18.35 8.95 -8.14
N SER A 268 18.97 8.27 -7.18
CA SER A 268 20.43 8.12 -7.13
C SER A 268 20.85 6.83 -6.41
N LEU A 269 21.94 6.21 -6.85
CA LEU A 269 22.56 5.09 -6.13
C LEU A 269 23.00 5.47 -4.71
N HIS A 270 23.25 6.75 -4.44
CA HIS A 270 23.56 7.26 -3.12
C HIS A 270 22.50 6.94 -2.07
N HIS A 271 21.22 6.84 -2.49
CA HIS A 271 20.10 6.58 -1.58
C HIS A 271 19.91 5.08 -1.26
N LEU A 272 20.56 4.19 -2.02
CA LEU A 272 20.40 2.75 -1.90
C LEU A 272 20.69 2.21 -0.49
N PRO A 273 21.80 2.59 0.20
CA PRO A 273 22.05 2.07 1.55
C PRO A 273 20.98 2.47 2.57
N ALA A 274 20.53 3.73 2.53
CA ALA A 274 19.49 4.22 3.45
C ALA A 274 18.15 3.51 3.22
N ASN A 275 17.74 3.33 1.97
CA ASN A 275 16.51 2.62 1.63
C ASN A 275 16.59 1.12 1.95
N LEU A 276 17.72 0.46 1.73
CA LEU A 276 17.91 -0.93 2.15
C LEU A 276 17.83 -1.08 3.68
N TYR A 277 18.46 -0.16 4.42
CA TYR A 277 18.35 -0.14 5.88
C TYR A 277 16.90 0.04 6.32
N ALA A 278 16.19 1.05 5.79
CA ALA A 278 14.81 1.31 6.13
C ALA A 278 13.89 0.15 5.76
N MET A 279 14.12 -0.50 4.61
CA MET A 279 13.30 -1.61 4.12
C MET A 279 13.47 -2.89 4.95
N PHE A 280 14.67 -3.19 5.45
CA PHE A 280 14.95 -4.50 6.06
C PHE A 280 15.36 -4.45 7.52
N PHE A 281 16.00 -3.37 8.00
CA PHE A 281 16.69 -3.34 9.28
C PHE A 281 16.18 -2.29 10.27
N ALA A 282 15.44 -1.26 9.80
CA ALA A 282 14.91 -0.24 10.69
C ALA A 282 14.01 -0.88 11.76
N SER A 283 14.31 -0.57 13.02
CA SER A 283 13.70 -1.18 14.21
C SER A 283 12.76 -0.22 14.94
N PRO A 284 11.87 -0.71 15.80
CA PRO A 284 11.13 0.10 16.76
C PRO A 284 12.08 0.88 17.68
N VAL A 285 11.58 1.97 18.26
CA VAL A 285 12.31 2.76 19.26
C VAL A 285 11.90 2.36 20.66
N PRO A 286 12.85 2.26 21.63
CA PRO A 286 12.52 1.98 23.01
C PRO A 286 11.85 3.19 23.68
N VAL A 287 10.83 2.93 24.48
CA VAL A 287 10.20 3.95 25.34
C VAL A 287 10.86 3.89 26.71
N LEU A 288 11.67 4.91 27.01
CA LEU A 288 12.41 5.01 28.25
C LEU A 288 11.66 5.85 29.28
N ARG A 289 12.05 5.71 30.56
CA ARG A 289 11.51 6.51 31.66
C ARG A 289 11.81 8.00 31.44
N ALA A 290 10.88 8.86 31.81
CA ALA A 290 10.98 10.32 31.63
C ALA A 290 12.14 10.99 32.42
N ASP A 291 12.69 10.31 33.43
CA ASP A 291 13.84 10.77 34.21
C ASP A 291 15.19 10.61 33.49
N GLY A 292 15.17 10.09 32.25
CA GLY A 292 16.38 9.84 31.46
C GLY A 292 17.11 8.53 31.82
N SER A 293 16.59 7.74 32.77
CA SER A 293 17.17 6.43 33.08
C SER A 293 16.91 5.43 31.95
N PRO A 294 17.82 4.45 31.70
CA PRO A 294 17.66 3.45 30.64
C PRO A 294 16.67 2.33 31.03
N VAL A 295 15.60 2.69 31.71
CA VAL A 295 14.56 1.75 32.16
C VAL A 295 13.39 1.84 31.19
N LEU A 296 13.04 0.70 30.58
CA LEU A 296 11.88 0.59 29.71
C LEU A 296 10.59 0.78 30.49
N THR A 297 9.68 1.59 29.95
CA THR A 297 8.33 1.80 30.47
C THR A 297 7.29 1.40 29.45
N PHE A 298 6.08 1.00 29.90
CA PHE A 298 4.99 0.67 28.97
C PHE A 298 4.75 1.82 27.97
N PRO A 299 4.57 1.52 26.69
CA PRO A 299 4.41 0.23 26.02
C PRO A 299 5.71 -0.49 25.63
N PHE A 300 6.85 -0.13 26.19
CA PHE A 300 8.21 -0.63 26.03
C PHE A 300 8.85 -0.27 24.70
N PHE A 301 8.10 -0.34 23.60
CA PHE A 301 8.53 0.02 22.26
C PHE A 301 7.42 0.77 21.53
N ALA A 302 7.78 1.74 20.70
CA ALA A 302 6.90 2.47 19.81
C ALA A 302 7.41 2.38 18.37
N ALA A 303 6.56 2.66 17.40
CA ALA A 303 6.97 2.68 16.00
C ALA A 303 8.02 3.78 15.76
N ASN A 304 9.05 3.44 14.99
CA ASN A 304 10.00 4.44 14.52
C ASN A 304 9.31 5.36 13.50
N PRO A 305 9.33 6.69 13.67
CA PRO A 305 8.68 7.62 12.74
C PRO A 305 9.25 7.58 11.32
N TRP A 306 10.49 7.11 11.13
CA TRP A 306 11.09 6.86 9.82
C TRP A 306 10.65 5.54 9.19
N GLY A 307 9.79 4.78 9.86
CA GLY A 307 9.32 3.47 9.47
C GLY A 307 10.14 2.33 10.04
N MET A 308 9.63 1.13 9.86
CA MET A 308 10.25 -0.11 10.33
C MET A 308 10.34 -1.10 9.17
N GLY A 309 11.33 -1.98 9.23
CA GLY A 309 11.59 -2.97 8.19
C GLY A 309 10.38 -3.89 7.93
N VAL A 310 10.28 -4.39 6.70
CA VAL A 310 9.16 -5.24 6.25
C VAL A 310 8.99 -6.46 7.15
N PHE A 311 10.09 -7.10 7.57
CA PHE A 311 10.03 -8.29 8.44
C PHE A 311 9.89 -7.95 9.92
N VAL A 312 10.09 -6.70 10.31
CA VAL A 312 9.78 -6.22 11.67
C VAL A 312 8.28 -6.04 11.83
N THR A 313 7.60 -5.50 10.80
CA THR A 313 6.14 -5.33 10.78
C THR A 313 5.38 -6.56 10.29
N ALA A 314 6.06 -7.52 9.68
CA ALA A 314 5.46 -8.77 9.23
C ALA A 314 6.39 -9.97 9.48
N PRO A 315 6.72 -10.31 10.75
CA PRO A 315 7.62 -11.43 11.07
C PRO A 315 7.16 -12.76 10.46
N TRP A 316 5.86 -12.98 10.35
CA TRP A 316 5.29 -14.17 9.73
C TRP A 316 5.66 -14.33 8.25
N LEU A 317 5.98 -13.23 7.54
CA LEU A 317 6.45 -13.28 6.16
C LEU A 317 7.85 -13.89 6.01
N LEU A 318 8.63 -14.06 7.09
CA LEU A 318 9.92 -14.75 7.03
C LEU A 318 9.80 -16.16 6.46
N CYS A 319 8.61 -16.76 6.49
CA CYS A 319 8.35 -18.06 5.85
C CYS A 319 8.63 -18.06 4.35
N VAL A 320 8.66 -16.89 3.68
CA VAL A 320 8.97 -16.78 2.24
C VAL A 320 10.37 -17.37 1.91
N PHE A 321 11.33 -17.25 2.81
CA PHE A 321 12.69 -17.78 2.60
C PHE A 321 12.77 -19.31 2.71
N GLY A 322 11.79 -19.94 3.35
CA GLY A 322 11.70 -21.41 3.45
C GLY A 322 10.97 -22.10 2.29
N LEU A 323 10.55 -21.33 1.27
CA LEU A 323 9.79 -21.83 0.13
C LEU A 323 10.64 -21.93 -1.15
N ARG A 324 10.20 -22.77 -2.07
CA ARG A 324 10.84 -22.93 -3.38
C ARG A 324 10.01 -22.25 -4.45
N TYR A 325 10.63 -21.38 -5.24
CA TYR A 325 10.03 -20.59 -6.32
C TYR A 325 10.60 -21.07 -7.67
N ARG A 326 10.21 -22.26 -8.12
CA ARG A 326 10.81 -22.89 -9.30
C ARG A 326 10.02 -22.68 -10.59
N ASP A 327 8.73 -22.46 -10.49
CA ASP A 327 7.84 -22.27 -11.64
C ASP A 327 8.01 -20.87 -12.28
N THR A 328 7.66 -20.77 -13.55
CA THR A 328 7.79 -19.55 -14.35
C THR A 328 7.02 -18.38 -13.76
N THR A 329 5.78 -18.60 -13.28
CA THR A 329 4.96 -17.57 -12.65
C THR A 329 5.64 -16.98 -11.43
N SER A 330 6.17 -17.80 -10.53
CA SER A 330 6.89 -17.33 -9.33
C SER A 330 8.13 -16.50 -9.70
N ARG A 331 8.89 -16.94 -10.72
CA ARG A 331 10.07 -16.19 -11.20
C ARG A 331 9.68 -14.85 -11.81
N LEU A 332 8.60 -14.79 -12.58
CA LEU A 332 8.07 -13.54 -13.15
C LEU A 332 7.58 -12.59 -12.06
N ILE A 333 6.92 -13.10 -11.02
CA ILE A 333 6.50 -12.29 -9.87
C ILE A 333 7.73 -11.72 -9.14
N LEU A 334 8.76 -12.54 -8.88
CA LEU A 334 9.98 -12.07 -8.24
C LEU A 334 10.71 -11.02 -9.09
N LEU A 335 10.77 -11.20 -10.41
CA LEU A 335 11.29 -10.18 -11.33
C LEU A 335 10.48 -8.87 -11.23
N THR A 336 9.15 -8.97 -11.20
CA THR A 336 8.26 -7.84 -11.06
C THR A 336 8.50 -7.09 -9.74
N VAL A 337 8.66 -7.82 -8.63
CA VAL A 337 9.02 -7.25 -7.32
C VAL A 337 10.33 -6.46 -7.40
N ILE A 338 11.36 -7.03 -8.04
CA ILE A 338 12.66 -6.35 -8.22
C ILE A 338 12.48 -5.07 -9.06
N MET A 339 11.72 -5.14 -10.15
CA MET A 339 11.49 -3.99 -11.03
C MET A 339 10.73 -2.86 -10.33
N ILE A 340 9.78 -3.19 -9.42
CA ILE A 340 9.08 -2.19 -8.60
C ILE A 340 9.99 -1.65 -7.50
N ALA A 341 10.76 -2.51 -6.83
CA ALA A 341 11.62 -2.13 -5.73
C ALA A 341 12.80 -1.25 -6.17
N LEU A 342 13.30 -1.43 -7.40
CA LEU A 342 14.48 -0.72 -7.88
C LEU A 342 14.33 0.82 -7.84
N PRO A 343 13.31 1.45 -8.45
CA PRO A 343 13.12 2.91 -8.34
C PRO A 343 12.86 3.36 -6.91
N ILE A 344 12.20 2.55 -6.07
CA ILE A 344 11.97 2.85 -4.65
C ILE A 344 13.28 2.89 -3.88
N LEU A 345 14.19 1.95 -4.13
CA LEU A 345 15.50 1.88 -3.48
C LEU A 345 16.44 3.02 -3.92
N LEU A 346 16.22 3.59 -5.09
CA LEU A 346 17.00 4.71 -5.62
C LEU A 346 16.39 6.07 -5.26
N TYR A 347 15.20 6.12 -4.67
CA TYR A 347 14.49 7.35 -4.34
C TYR A 347 15.10 8.06 -3.12
N TYR A 348 15.16 9.41 -3.15
CA TYR A 348 15.83 10.21 -2.12
C TYR A 348 15.22 10.09 -0.72
N ALA A 349 13.93 9.77 -0.61
CA ALA A 349 13.23 9.73 0.66
C ALA A 349 12.96 8.29 1.10
N VAL A 350 13.34 7.96 2.34
CA VAL A 350 12.95 6.70 3.00
C VAL A 350 11.50 6.74 3.51
N GLY A 351 10.88 7.93 3.52
CA GLY A 351 9.58 8.21 4.15
C GLY A 351 9.75 8.73 5.58
N TYR A 352 8.74 9.46 6.04
CA TYR A 352 8.66 9.98 7.42
C TYR A 352 7.21 9.94 7.89
N ARG A 353 6.98 9.93 9.20
CA ARG A 353 5.66 9.71 9.82
C ARG A 353 4.97 8.50 9.20
N GLN A 354 5.64 7.34 9.25
CA GLN A 354 5.13 6.09 8.70
C GLN A 354 5.30 4.96 9.71
N PHE A 355 4.31 4.06 9.77
CA PHE A 355 4.33 2.91 10.68
C PHE A 355 5.40 1.89 10.29
N GLY A 356 5.36 1.39 9.04
CA GLY A 356 6.34 0.49 8.46
C GLY A 356 6.97 1.10 7.21
N TYR A 357 7.86 0.40 6.54
CA TYR A 357 8.40 0.85 5.26
C TYR A 357 7.31 0.82 4.18
N ARG A 358 6.46 1.86 4.19
CA ARG A 358 5.22 1.94 3.38
C ARG A 358 5.45 1.82 1.88
N TYR A 359 6.63 2.19 1.36
CA TYR A 359 6.93 2.04 -0.06
C TYR A 359 6.97 0.58 -0.50
N SER A 360 7.19 -0.37 0.41
CA SER A 360 7.07 -1.80 0.13
C SER A 360 5.66 -2.21 -0.30
N LEU A 361 4.62 -1.45 0.06
CA LEU A 361 3.24 -1.76 -0.30
C LEU A 361 2.97 -1.75 -1.81
N ASP A 362 3.86 -1.15 -2.61
CA ASP A 362 3.78 -1.19 -4.07
C ASP A 362 4.14 -2.59 -4.64
N PHE A 363 4.92 -3.39 -3.91
CA PHE A 363 5.31 -4.75 -4.32
C PHE A 363 4.93 -5.86 -3.32
N LEU A 364 4.63 -5.54 -2.08
CA LEU A 364 4.29 -6.51 -1.04
C LEU A 364 3.09 -7.41 -1.39
N PRO A 365 2.04 -6.93 -2.10
CA PRO A 365 0.95 -7.79 -2.58
C PRO A 365 1.42 -8.93 -3.48
N PHE A 366 2.44 -8.71 -4.30
CA PHE A 366 3.04 -9.73 -5.17
C PHE A 366 3.82 -10.76 -4.38
N ILE A 367 4.62 -10.33 -3.38
CA ILE A 367 5.32 -11.24 -2.47
C ILE A 367 4.31 -12.10 -1.70
N TRP A 368 3.27 -11.48 -1.15
CA TRP A 368 2.20 -12.16 -0.43
C TRP A 368 1.50 -13.22 -1.31
N TYR A 369 1.18 -12.87 -2.56
CA TYR A 369 0.56 -13.81 -3.49
C TYR A 369 1.50 -14.98 -3.84
N ALA A 370 2.75 -14.69 -4.19
CA ALA A 370 3.75 -15.71 -4.49
C ALA A 370 3.99 -16.63 -3.29
N MET A 371 4.08 -16.07 -2.09
CA MET A 371 4.23 -16.83 -0.85
C MET A 371 3.03 -17.77 -0.64
N LEU A 372 1.80 -17.25 -0.68
CA LEU A 372 0.62 -18.09 -0.48
C LEU A 372 0.53 -19.21 -1.49
N ARG A 373 0.75 -18.92 -2.78
CA ARG A 373 0.70 -19.93 -3.85
C ARG A 373 1.71 -21.05 -3.60
N ASN A 374 2.98 -20.72 -3.35
CA ASN A 374 4.03 -21.69 -3.12
C ASN A 374 3.90 -22.40 -1.77
N TYR A 375 3.39 -21.70 -0.74
CA TYR A 375 3.13 -22.33 0.56
C TYR A 375 2.01 -23.38 0.44
N ARG A 376 0.93 -23.06 -0.28
CA ARG A 376 -0.18 -24.00 -0.53
C ARG A 376 0.30 -25.26 -1.25
N GLU A 377 1.12 -25.09 -2.30
CA GLU A 377 1.67 -26.20 -3.09
C GLU A 377 2.60 -27.10 -2.24
N GLN A 378 3.44 -26.52 -1.39
CA GLN A 378 4.47 -27.25 -0.66
C GLN A 378 4.01 -27.75 0.72
N ARG A 379 2.99 -27.13 1.33
CA ARG A 379 2.55 -27.43 2.71
C ARG A 379 1.07 -27.81 2.83
N GLY A 380 0.27 -27.61 1.79
CA GLY A 380 -1.13 -27.98 1.74
C GLY A 380 -2.10 -26.99 2.39
N GLY A 381 -1.75 -26.27 3.45
CA GLY A 381 -2.57 -25.28 4.16
C GLY A 381 -1.72 -24.46 5.12
N LEU A 382 -2.26 -23.38 5.69
CA LEU A 382 -1.53 -22.58 6.68
C LEU A 382 -1.35 -23.38 7.97
N SER A 383 -0.09 -23.55 8.39
CA SER A 383 0.22 -24.23 9.65
C SER A 383 -0.34 -23.46 10.86
N VAL A 384 -0.60 -24.14 11.96
CA VAL A 384 -1.04 -23.51 13.21
C VAL A 384 0.00 -22.49 13.69
N THR A 385 1.28 -22.81 13.57
CA THR A 385 2.38 -21.89 13.91
C THR A 385 2.30 -20.59 13.09
N LEU A 386 2.02 -20.66 11.78
CA LEU A 386 1.90 -19.47 10.93
C LEU A 386 0.67 -18.65 11.31
N LYS A 387 -0.46 -19.28 11.63
CA LYS A 387 -1.67 -18.60 12.12
C LYS A 387 -1.41 -17.85 13.42
N ILE A 388 -0.71 -18.48 14.38
CA ILE A 388 -0.31 -17.85 15.64
C ILE A 388 0.65 -16.70 15.36
N ALA A 389 1.65 -16.87 14.49
CA ALA A 389 2.58 -15.82 14.13
C ALA A 389 1.88 -14.59 13.53
N ILE A 390 0.84 -14.79 12.69
CA ILE A 390 0.02 -13.69 12.16
C ILE A 390 -0.68 -12.92 13.28
N LEU A 391 -1.33 -13.61 14.23
CA LEU A 391 -2.02 -12.94 15.35
C LEU A 391 -1.04 -12.20 16.26
N VAL A 392 0.08 -12.81 16.59
CA VAL A 392 1.13 -12.18 17.41
C VAL A 392 1.70 -10.96 16.69
N SER A 393 1.97 -11.05 15.39
CA SER A 393 2.42 -9.91 14.60
C SER A 393 1.41 -8.76 14.61
N ALA A 394 0.11 -9.04 14.47
CA ALA A 394 -0.92 -8.00 14.49
C ALA A 394 -1.00 -7.30 15.86
N ILE A 395 -0.91 -8.05 16.97
CA ILE A 395 -0.89 -7.47 18.32
C ILE A 395 0.36 -6.62 18.52
N TRP A 396 1.52 -7.11 18.08
CA TRP A 396 2.79 -6.40 18.11
C TRP A 396 2.72 -5.10 17.33
N ASP A 397 2.27 -5.16 16.09
CA ASP A 397 2.13 -4.02 15.19
C ASP A 397 1.17 -2.97 15.76
N PHE A 398 0.05 -3.42 16.34
CA PHE A 398 -0.91 -2.50 16.97
C PHE A 398 -0.31 -1.81 18.20
N ASN A 399 0.44 -2.52 19.03
CA ASN A 399 1.13 -1.92 20.18
C ASN A 399 2.13 -0.84 19.72
N LEU A 400 2.94 -1.13 18.71
CA LEU A 400 3.88 -0.16 18.15
C LEU A 400 3.16 1.06 17.52
N PHE A 401 2.08 0.80 16.78
CA PHE A 401 1.25 1.85 16.19
C PHE A 401 0.64 2.75 17.27
N ALA A 402 0.05 2.16 18.29
CA ALA A 402 -0.57 2.90 19.39
C ALA A 402 0.46 3.74 20.16
N GLY A 403 1.66 3.22 20.40
CA GLY A 403 2.75 3.95 21.05
C GLY A 403 3.10 5.26 20.34
N HIS A 404 3.16 5.23 19.03
CA HIS A 404 3.52 6.40 18.22
C HIS A 404 2.32 7.32 17.93
N TYR A 405 1.21 6.77 17.42
CA TYR A 405 0.11 7.56 16.87
C TYR A 405 -0.99 7.91 17.86
N LEU A 406 -1.21 7.09 18.89
CA LEU A 406 -2.27 7.29 19.88
C LEU A 406 -1.75 7.86 21.19
N TRP A 407 -0.56 7.49 21.61
CA TRP A 407 0.01 7.90 22.89
C TRP A 407 1.13 8.94 22.75
N HIS A 408 1.54 9.27 21.51
CA HIS A 408 2.55 10.32 21.20
C HIS A 408 3.87 10.14 21.97
N LEU A 409 4.38 8.92 22.06
CA LEU A 409 5.57 8.59 22.86
C LEU A 409 6.90 8.65 22.12
N THR A 410 6.90 9.13 20.85
CA THR A 410 8.10 9.27 20.02
C THR A 410 8.07 10.56 19.21
#